data_971c0ea9610cf88ca71d688dca0e7867
#
_entry.id   971c0ea9610cf88ca71d688dca0e7867
#
_cell.length_a   1.000
_cell.length_b   1.000
_cell.length_c   1.000
_cell.angle_alpha   90.00
_cell.angle_beta   90.00
_cell.angle_gamma   90.00
#
_symmetry.space_group_name_H-M   'P 1'
#
loop_
_entity.id
_entity.type
_entity.pdbx_description
1 polymer ?
#
loop_
_entity_poly.entity_id
_entity_poly.type
_entity_poly.pdbx_seq_one_letter_code
_entity_poly.pdbx_strand_id
1 'polypeptide(L)'
;MYLSLLHEGQVDGVRENLPELISKYPNNPDVLYLKALLTKEGLSAVEQYQSILEHFPESRFAPDAAMKIGEYFYARGLYTQAAALLRTLPVKYPRYIQIQRATDLMVNSFLAIGETDSARYYALVLKSMYPGVDVEQYGLSEFKQPASQVFDLKIKAPELRPYVIQIGAFGNQANANRLKLQVSQIGYEVIINPLDSNGKKFHAVRIVRFKSKREAERIGNEIKKKLGTDFRILYRPMSQK
;
A
#
# COMPACT_ATOMS: atom_id res chain seq x y z
N MET A 1 -26.84 -4.68 0.27
CA MET A 1 -27.59 -4.08 1.39
C MET A 1 -26.70 -3.11 2.22
N TYR A 2 -25.70 -3.55 3.00
CA TYR A 2 -24.93 -2.64 3.87
C TYR A 2 -24.12 -1.56 3.13
N LEU A 3 -23.55 -1.85 1.97
CA LEU A 3 -22.85 -0.82 1.16
C LEU A 3 -23.83 0.24 0.61
N SER A 4 -25.06 -0.14 0.26
CA SER A 4 -26.10 0.83 -0.14
C SER A 4 -26.42 1.77 1.02
N LEU A 5 -26.58 1.23 2.23
CA LEU A 5 -26.81 2.03 3.43
C LEU A 5 -25.67 3.03 3.71
N LEU A 6 -24.41 2.62 3.47
CA LEU A 6 -23.27 3.54 3.59
C LEU A 6 -23.32 4.66 2.54
N HIS A 7 -23.72 4.36 1.31
CA HIS A 7 -23.91 5.39 0.26
C HIS A 7 -25.06 6.35 0.58
N GLU A 8 -26.07 5.88 1.30
CA GLU A 8 -27.19 6.67 1.79
C GLU A 8 -26.88 7.46 3.09
N GLY A 9 -25.65 7.35 3.60
CA GLY A 9 -25.19 8.05 4.78
C GLY A 9 -25.60 7.38 6.12
N GLN A 10 -26.19 6.18 6.08
CA GLN A 10 -26.62 5.43 7.27
C GLN A 10 -25.46 4.67 7.94
N VAL A 11 -24.39 5.39 8.23
CA VAL A 11 -23.12 4.82 8.73
C VAL A 11 -23.28 4.16 10.10
N ASP A 12 -24.06 4.75 10.99
CA ASP A 12 -24.16 4.29 12.37
C ASP A 12 -24.93 2.95 12.44
N GLY A 13 -26.02 2.80 11.70
CA GLY A 13 -26.74 1.53 11.64
C GLY A 13 -25.89 0.38 11.06
N VAL A 14 -25.01 0.68 10.10
CA VAL A 14 -24.08 -0.33 9.58
C VAL A 14 -23.00 -0.67 10.61
N ARG A 15 -22.52 0.32 11.37
CA ARG A 15 -21.50 0.14 12.41
C ARG A 15 -22.00 -0.70 13.57
N GLU A 16 -23.27 -0.54 13.96
CA GLU A 16 -23.91 -1.33 15.04
C GLU A 16 -24.01 -2.81 14.68
N ASN A 17 -24.30 -3.13 13.41
CA ASN A 17 -24.43 -4.51 12.94
C ASN A 17 -23.09 -5.18 12.62
N LEU A 18 -21.99 -4.42 12.50
CA LEU A 18 -20.70 -4.92 12.06
C LEU A 18 -20.10 -6.02 12.96
N PRO A 19 -20.15 -5.92 14.31
CA PRO A 19 -19.61 -6.96 15.20
C PRO A 19 -20.28 -8.33 14.98
N GLU A 20 -21.60 -8.36 14.81
CA GLU A 20 -22.36 -9.59 14.53
C GLU A 20 -21.94 -10.19 13.18
N LEU A 21 -21.82 -9.34 12.14
CA LEU A 21 -21.38 -9.78 10.81
C LEU A 21 -19.97 -10.39 10.84
N ILE A 22 -19.04 -9.77 11.56
CA ILE A 22 -17.67 -10.27 11.69
C ILE A 22 -17.66 -11.61 12.45
N SER A 23 -18.46 -11.74 13.50
CA SER A 23 -18.57 -12.99 14.27
C SER A 23 -19.14 -14.13 13.43
N LYS A 24 -20.17 -13.82 12.62
CA LYS A 24 -20.86 -14.82 11.79
C LYS A 24 -20.08 -15.19 10.52
N TYR A 25 -19.34 -14.22 9.96
CA TYR A 25 -18.65 -14.37 8.68
C TYR A 25 -17.20 -13.85 8.73
N PRO A 26 -16.32 -14.41 9.56
CA PRO A 26 -15.01 -13.84 9.86
C PRO A 26 -14.05 -13.80 8.66
N ASN A 27 -14.23 -14.70 7.70
CA ASN A 27 -13.39 -14.82 6.49
C ASN A 27 -14.15 -14.42 5.21
N ASN A 28 -15.27 -13.72 5.32
CA ASN A 28 -16.00 -13.26 4.15
C ASN A 28 -15.40 -11.93 3.66
N PRO A 29 -14.88 -11.84 2.42
CA PRO A 29 -14.24 -10.64 1.91
C PRO A 29 -15.18 -9.42 1.84
N ASP A 30 -16.47 -9.62 1.69
CA ASP A 30 -17.46 -8.53 1.69
C ASP A 30 -17.57 -7.90 3.09
N VAL A 31 -17.55 -8.73 4.14
CA VAL A 31 -17.57 -8.27 5.55
C VAL A 31 -16.23 -7.62 5.92
N LEU A 32 -15.12 -8.20 5.46
CA LEU A 32 -13.79 -7.63 5.68
C LEU A 32 -13.64 -6.27 4.99
N TYR A 33 -14.17 -6.13 3.77
CA TYR A 33 -14.18 -4.85 3.07
C TYR A 33 -15.05 -3.80 3.79
N LEU A 34 -16.24 -4.19 4.27
CA LEU A 34 -17.12 -3.34 5.05
C LEU A 34 -16.44 -2.88 6.35
N LYS A 35 -15.74 -3.79 7.04
CA LYS A 35 -14.95 -3.47 8.22
C LYS A 35 -13.87 -2.43 7.91
N ALA A 36 -13.12 -2.62 6.83
CA ALA A 36 -12.07 -1.70 6.40
C ALA A 36 -12.63 -0.31 6.09
N LEU A 37 -13.79 -0.22 5.42
CA LEU A 37 -14.48 1.04 5.12
C LEU A 37 -14.89 1.83 6.38
N LEU A 38 -15.28 1.12 7.44
CA LEU A 38 -15.73 1.73 8.69
C LEU A 38 -14.60 2.00 9.68
N THR A 39 -13.38 1.58 9.36
CA THR A 39 -12.20 1.84 10.19
C THR A 39 -11.77 3.30 10.05
N LYS A 40 -11.77 4.04 11.17
CA LYS A 40 -11.45 5.47 11.20
C LYS A 40 -9.96 5.75 11.03
N GLU A 41 -9.12 4.87 11.52
CA GLU A 41 -7.67 5.04 11.46
C GLU A 41 -7.15 4.54 10.10
N GLY A 42 -6.57 5.45 9.31
CA GLY A 42 -6.24 5.20 7.91
C GLY A 42 -5.21 4.10 7.69
N LEU A 43 -4.20 3.96 8.57
CA LEU A 43 -3.22 2.88 8.45
C LEU A 43 -3.85 1.51 8.71
N SER A 44 -4.68 1.41 9.74
CA SER A 44 -5.41 0.17 10.04
C SER A 44 -6.39 -0.20 8.93
N ALA A 45 -7.03 0.78 8.28
CA ALA A 45 -7.87 0.52 7.12
C ALA A 45 -7.04 -0.03 5.95
N VAL A 46 -5.88 0.56 5.66
CA VAL A 46 -4.96 0.09 4.60
C VAL A 46 -4.47 -1.33 4.88
N GLU A 47 -4.10 -1.67 6.12
CA GLU A 47 -3.72 -3.04 6.50
C GLU A 47 -4.85 -4.05 6.22
N GLN A 48 -6.09 -3.67 6.52
CA GLN A 48 -7.26 -4.50 6.26
C GLN A 48 -7.52 -4.67 4.76
N TYR A 49 -7.46 -3.59 3.96
CA TYR A 49 -7.56 -3.68 2.49
C TYR A 49 -6.45 -4.55 1.90
N GLN A 50 -5.22 -4.42 2.40
CA GLN A 50 -4.12 -5.24 1.94
C GLN A 50 -4.34 -6.73 2.25
N SER A 51 -4.87 -7.06 3.42
CA SER A 51 -5.25 -8.44 3.76
C SER A 51 -6.28 -9.02 2.78
N ILE A 52 -7.22 -8.19 2.29
CA ILE A 52 -8.17 -8.63 1.25
C ILE A 52 -7.43 -8.96 -0.06
N LEU A 53 -6.48 -8.12 -0.48
CA LEU A 53 -5.71 -8.37 -1.70
C LEU A 53 -4.81 -9.60 -1.61
N GLU A 54 -4.31 -9.92 -0.42
CA GLU A 54 -3.43 -11.07 -0.17
C GLU A 54 -4.21 -12.38 -0.09
N HIS A 55 -5.36 -12.41 0.59
CA HIS A 55 -6.10 -13.64 0.87
C HIS A 55 -7.29 -13.88 -0.06
N PHE A 56 -7.84 -12.81 -0.64
CA PHE A 56 -9.04 -12.86 -1.48
C PHE A 56 -8.86 -12.04 -2.77
N PRO A 57 -7.80 -12.28 -3.57
CA PRO A 57 -7.49 -11.47 -4.76
C PRO A 57 -8.57 -11.52 -5.84
N GLU A 58 -9.39 -12.58 -5.85
CA GLU A 58 -10.51 -12.77 -6.79
C GLU A 58 -11.85 -12.24 -6.25
N SER A 59 -11.85 -11.65 -5.06
CA SER A 59 -13.05 -11.02 -4.51
C SER A 59 -13.51 -9.86 -5.37
N ARG A 60 -14.83 -9.70 -5.49
CA ARG A 60 -15.42 -8.53 -6.16
C ARG A 60 -14.98 -7.19 -5.57
N PHE A 61 -14.54 -7.16 -4.31
CA PHE A 61 -14.02 -5.97 -3.62
C PHE A 61 -12.50 -5.84 -3.64
N ALA A 62 -11.79 -6.80 -4.22
CA ALA A 62 -10.33 -6.68 -4.33
C ALA A 62 -9.90 -5.43 -5.16
N PRO A 63 -10.54 -5.11 -6.31
CA PRO A 63 -10.18 -3.88 -7.02
C PRO A 63 -10.52 -2.61 -6.24
N ASP A 64 -11.64 -2.59 -5.50
CA ASP A 64 -11.98 -1.45 -4.63
C ASP A 64 -11.00 -1.31 -3.46
N ALA A 65 -10.58 -2.42 -2.87
CA ALA A 65 -9.55 -2.42 -1.83
C ALA A 65 -8.21 -1.87 -2.36
N ALA A 66 -7.79 -2.28 -3.56
CA ALA A 66 -6.60 -1.73 -4.21
C ALA A 66 -6.74 -0.22 -4.48
N MET A 67 -7.92 0.20 -4.93
CA MET A 67 -8.22 1.61 -5.15
C MET A 67 -8.13 2.42 -3.85
N LYS A 68 -8.70 1.93 -2.75
CA LYS A 68 -8.65 2.58 -1.42
C LYS A 68 -7.22 2.71 -0.89
N ILE A 69 -6.37 1.73 -1.11
CA ILE A 69 -4.95 1.81 -0.77
C ILE A 69 -4.27 2.89 -1.64
N GLY A 70 -4.55 2.92 -2.94
CA GLY A 70 -4.03 3.93 -3.87
C GLY A 70 -4.46 5.35 -3.47
N GLU A 71 -5.73 5.55 -3.13
CA GLU A 71 -6.28 6.82 -2.62
C GLU A 71 -5.55 7.27 -1.34
N TYR A 72 -5.34 6.36 -0.41
CA TYR A 72 -4.62 6.65 0.82
C TYR A 72 -3.17 7.07 0.55
N PHE A 73 -2.46 6.34 -0.31
CA PHE A 73 -1.09 6.70 -0.67
C PHE A 73 -1.02 8.08 -1.33
N TYR A 74 -1.94 8.35 -2.26
CA TYR A 74 -2.03 9.64 -2.92
C TYR A 74 -2.27 10.78 -1.92
N ALA A 75 -3.28 10.63 -1.04
CA ALA A 75 -3.63 11.62 -0.03
C ALA A 75 -2.51 11.87 1.00
N ARG A 76 -1.62 10.90 1.19
CA ARG A 76 -0.45 11.02 2.07
C ARG A 76 0.81 11.53 1.37
N GLY A 77 0.72 11.91 0.10
CA GLY A 77 1.87 12.34 -0.70
C GLY A 77 2.83 11.21 -1.06
N LEU A 78 2.41 9.96 -0.91
CA LEU A 78 3.20 8.77 -1.23
C LEU A 78 3.01 8.40 -2.71
N TYR A 79 3.30 9.36 -3.58
CA TYR A 79 2.95 9.29 -5.01
C TYR A 79 3.61 8.13 -5.74
N THR A 80 4.85 7.79 -5.39
CA THR A 80 5.53 6.62 -5.99
C THR A 80 4.78 5.32 -5.70
N GLN A 81 4.31 5.14 -4.46
CA GLN A 81 3.55 3.97 -4.07
C GLN A 81 2.15 3.97 -4.70
N ALA A 82 1.50 5.14 -4.75
CA ALA A 82 0.22 5.29 -5.41
C ALA A 82 0.31 4.91 -6.90
N ALA A 83 1.26 5.49 -7.65
CA ALA A 83 1.49 5.17 -9.05
C ALA A 83 1.82 3.69 -9.26
N ALA A 84 2.73 3.13 -8.44
CA ALA A 84 3.15 1.74 -8.52
C ALA A 84 2.01 0.75 -8.27
N LEU A 85 1.07 1.06 -7.39
CA LEU A 85 -0.11 0.22 -7.14
C LEU A 85 -1.14 0.40 -8.24
N LEU A 86 -1.52 1.65 -8.54
CA LEU A 86 -2.63 1.97 -9.44
C LEU A 86 -2.39 1.53 -10.89
N ARG A 87 -1.13 1.55 -11.38
CA ARG A 87 -0.79 1.04 -12.72
C ARG A 87 -1.07 -0.45 -12.88
N THR A 88 -1.09 -1.23 -11.79
CA THR A 88 -1.36 -2.67 -11.83
C THR A 88 -2.84 -3.00 -11.84
N LEU A 89 -3.68 -2.08 -11.37
CA LEU A 89 -5.11 -2.28 -11.17
C LEU A 89 -5.85 -2.63 -12.48
N PRO A 90 -5.66 -1.90 -13.60
CA PRO A 90 -6.34 -2.21 -14.87
C PRO A 90 -5.91 -3.55 -15.47
N VAL A 91 -4.68 -3.97 -15.22
CA VAL A 91 -4.17 -5.26 -15.69
C VAL A 91 -4.73 -6.42 -14.88
N LYS A 92 -4.74 -6.25 -13.55
CA LYS A 92 -5.21 -7.29 -12.62
C LYS A 92 -6.73 -7.40 -12.60
N TYR A 93 -7.42 -6.27 -12.77
CA TYR A 93 -8.88 -6.18 -12.72
C TYR A 93 -9.44 -5.46 -13.97
N PRO A 94 -9.40 -6.10 -15.16
CA PRO A 94 -9.72 -5.43 -16.42
C PRO A 94 -11.20 -5.02 -16.57
N ARG A 95 -12.08 -5.50 -15.69
CA ARG A 95 -13.51 -5.14 -15.66
C ARG A 95 -13.85 -4.13 -14.55
N TYR A 96 -12.84 -3.54 -13.92
CA TYR A 96 -13.08 -2.57 -12.86
C TYR A 96 -13.75 -1.30 -13.39
N ILE A 97 -14.84 -0.89 -12.77
CA ILE A 97 -15.68 0.21 -13.26
C ILE A 97 -15.08 1.59 -13.04
N GLN A 98 -14.21 1.76 -12.04
CA GLN A 98 -13.59 3.05 -11.71
C GLN A 98 -12.21 3.24 -12.36
N ILE A 99 -12.01 2.72 -13.57
CA ILE A 99 -10.73 2.82 -14.29
C ILE A 99 -10.33 4.28 -14.53
N GLN A 100 -11.28 5.17 -14.85
CA GLN A 100 -10.98 6.60 -15.02
C GLN A 100 -10.33 7.16 -13.74
N ARG A 101 -10.96 6.94 -12.59
CA ARG A 101 -10.44 7.43 -11.30
C ARG A 101 -9.07 6.86 -10.96
N ALA A 102 -8.84 5.57 -11.23
CA ALA A 102 -7.54 4.94 -11.05
C ALA A 102 -6.48 5.56 -11.97
N THR A 103 -6.87 5.87 -13.22
CA THR A 103 -6.01 6.57 -14.19
C THR A 103 -5.67 7.97 -13.71
N ASP A 104 -6.66 8.73 -13.24
CA ASP A 104 -6.47 10.10 -12.72
C ASP A 104 -5.45 10.14 -11.60
N LEU A 105 -5.63 9.29 -10.59
CA LEU A 105 -4.70 9.24 -9.44
C LEU A 105 -3.31 8.73 -9.85
N MET A 106 -3.23 7.77 -10.76
CA MET A 106 -1.96 7.23 -11.25
C MET A 106 -1.17 8.29 -12.02
N VAL A 107 -1.81 8.94 -12.99
CA VAL A 107 -1.18 9.98 -13.82
C VAL A 107 -0.74 11.15 -12.95
N ASN A 108 -1.62 11.64 -12.09
CA ASN A 108 -1.29 12.74 -11.18
C ASN A 108 -0.17 12.36 -10.18
N SER A 109 -0.08 11.08 -9.79
CA SER A 109 1.01 10.60 -8.95
C SER A 109 2.36 10.65 -9.69
N PHE A 110 2.40 10.22 -10.96
CA PHE A 110 3.61 10.34 -11.79
C PHE A 110 4.01 11.79 -12.02
N LEU A 111 3.04 12.67 -12.32
CA LEU A 111 3.30 14.09 -12.51
C LEU A 111 3.84 14.75 -11.24
N ALA A 112 3.31 14.39 -10.06
CA ALA A 112 3.74 14.92 -8.77
C ALA A 112 5.18 14.56 -8.41
N ILE A 113 5.73 13.48 -8.96
CA ILE A 113 7.14 13.07 -8.76
C ILE A 113 8.04 13.44 -9.95
N GLY A 114 7.53 14.21 -10.91
CA GLY A 114 8.30 14.63 -12.09
C GLY A 114 8.45 13.57 -13.19
N GLU A 115 7.79 12.43 -13.07
CA GLU A 115 7.84 11.30 -14.01
C GLU A 115 6.86 11.50 -15.18
N THR A 116 7.02 12.60 -15.91
CA THR A 116 6.09 13.00 -17.00
C THR A 116 6.04 11.96 -18.12
N ASP A 117 7.16 11.31 -18.45
CA ASP A 117 7.19 10.28 -19.49
C ASP A 117 6.44 9.03 -19.07
N SER A 118 6.55 8.64 -17.80
CA SER A 118 5.77 7.55 -17.20
C SER A 118 4.28 7.88 -17.19
N ALA A 119 3.91 9.10 -16.79
CA ALA A 119 2.52 9.58 -16.80
C ALA A 119 1.90 9.44 -18.18
N ARG A 120 2.60 9.96 -19.20
CA ARG A 120 2.18 9.90 -20.61
C ARG A 120 2.07 8.46 -21.11
N TYR A 121 3.08 7.67 -20.90
CA TYR A 121 3.10 6.28 -21.31
C TYR A 121 1.91 5.50 -20.79
N TYR A 122 1.67 5.53 -19.48
CA TYR A 122 0.56 4.79 -18.88
C TYR A 122 -0.81 5.37 -19.25
N ALA A 123 -0.94 6.69 -19.42
CA ALA A 123 -2.18 7.30 -19.91
C ALA A 123 -2.54 6.76 -21.30
N LEU A 124 -1.59 6.71 -22.24
CA LEU A 124 -1.81 6.21 -23.60
C LEU A 124 -2.09 4.70 -23.61
N VAL A 125 -1.39 3.91 -22.80
CA VAL A 125 -1.66 2.47 -22.63
C VAL A 125 -3.10 2.26 -22.16
N LEU A 126 -3.53 3.00 -21.13
CA LEU A 126 -4.89 2.87 -20.61
C LEU A 126 -5.95 3.35 -21.59
N LYS A 127 -5.69 4.43 -22.33
CA LYS A 127 -6.57 4.87 -23.42
C LYS A 127 -6.74 3.79 -24.49
N SER A 128 -5.66 3.09 -24.84
CA SER A 128 -5.70 1.98 -25.79
C SER A 128 -6.50 0.77 -25.27
N MET A 129 -6.35 0.44 -23.98
CA MET A 129 -7.08 -0.67 -23.35
C MET A 129 -8.56 -0.32 -23.07
N TYR A 130 -8.81 0.93 -22.74
CA TYR A 130 -10.12 1.46 -22.34
C TYR A 130 -10.42 2.73 -23.13
N PRO A 131 -11.00 2.63 -24.34
CA PRO A 131 -11.25 3.80 -25.21
C PRO A 131 -12.09 4.90 -24.56
N GLY A 132 -12.92 4.56 -23.56
CA GLY A 132 -13.72 5.50 -22.77
C GLY A 132 -12.94 6.33 -21.75
N VAL A 133 -11.67 6.00 -21.46
CA VAL A 133 -10.85 6.78 -20.54
C VAL A 133 -10.47 8.11 -21.17
N ASP A 134 -10.75 9.21 -20.47
CA ASP A 134 -10.32 10.54 -20.86
C ASP A 134 -8.88 10.79 -20.40
N VAL A 135 -7.98 11.03 -21.35
CA VAL A 135 -6.58 11.36 -21.09
C VAL A 135 -6.20 12.76 -21.58
N GLU A 136 -7.12 13.46 -22.27
CA GLU A 136 -6.87 14.78 -22.86
C GLU A 136 -6.70 15.84 -21.76
N GLN A 137 -7.39 15.67 -20.65
CA GLN A 137 -7.32 16.54 -19.47
C GLN A 137 -5.89 16.69 -18.89
N TYR A 138 -4.98 15.76 -19.20
CA TYR A 138 -3.60 15.83 -18.69
C TYR A 138 -2.64 16.60 -19.62
N GLY A 139 -3.11 17.11 -20.76
CA GLY A 139 -2.27 17.80 -21.73
C GLY A 139 -1.17 16.91 -22.35
N LEU A 140 -1.37 15.60 -22.35
CA LEU A 140 -0.38 14.62 -22.80
C LEU A 140 -0.60 14.18 -24.27
N SER A 141 -1.53 14.81 -24.99
CA SER A 141 -2.03 14.40 -26.31
C SER A 141 -1.09 14.67 -27.48
N GLU A 142 -0.05 15.52 -27.34
CA GLU A 142 0.80 15.96 -28.46
C GLU A 142 1.85 14.93 -28.93
N PHE A 143 1.80 13.69 -28.48
CA PHE A 143 2.82 12.71 -28.82
C PHE A 143 2.30 11.64 -29.77
N LYS A 144 2.99 11.55 -30.92
CA LYS A 144 2.87 10.41 -31.85
C LYS A 144 3.10 9.11 -31.09
N GLN A 145 2.13 8.20 -31.19
CA GLN A 145 2.28 6.84 -30.66
C GLN A 145 3.63 6.28 -31.09
N PRO A 146 4.45 5.75 -30.17
CA PRO A 146 5.59 4.93 -30.59
C PRO A 146 5.00 3.74 -31.36
N ALA A 147 5.36 3.65 -32.65
CA ALA A 147 4.91 2.58 -33.53
C ALA A 147 5.20 1.22 -32.88
N SER A 148 4.14 0.43 -32.70
CA SER A 148 4.18 -1.04 -32.52
C SER A 148 5.22 -1.58 -31.57
N GLN A 149 5.25 -1.15 -30.32
CA GLN A 149 5.75 -2.02 -29.28
C GLN A 149 4.59 -2.85 -28.75
N VAL A 150 4.58 -4.12 -29.06
CA VAL A 150 3.72 -5.12 -28.40
C VAL A 150 4.06 -5.01 -26.91
N PHE A 151 3.16 -4.38 -26.16
CA PHE A 151 3.33 -4.18 -24.73
C PHE A 151 3.27 -5.55 -24.08
N ASP A 152 4.41 -6.14 -23.78
CA ASP A 152 4.51 -7.29 -22.89
C ASP A 152 4.20 -6.77 -21.48
N LEU A 153 2.88 -6.68 -21.16
CA LEU A 153 2.35 -6.26 -19.86
C LEU A 153 2.65 -7.28 -18.75
N LYS A 154 3.78 -7.96 -18.82
CA LYS A 154 4.39 -8.63 -17.66
C LYS A 154 4.87 -7.58 -16.66
N ILE A 155 3.98 -6.65 -16.31
CA ILE A 155 4.18 -5.77 -15.18
C ILE A 155 4.10 -6.66 -13.95
N LYS A 156 5.25 -7.12 -13.51
CA LYS A 156 5.36 -7.63 -12.14
C LYS A 156 4.95 -6.46 -11.25
N ALA A 157 3.79 -6.59 -10.62
CA ALA A 157 3.36 -5.61 -9.63
C ALA A 157 4.54 -5.36 -8.68
N PRO A 158 4.91 -4.10 -8.41
CA PRO A 158 5.98 -3.85 -7.44
C PRO A 158 5.55 -4.53 -6.16
N GLU A 159 6.40 -5.40 -5.69
CA GLU A 159 6.14 -6.16 -4.50
C GLU A 159 6.14 -5.19 -3.32
N LEU A 160 4.94 -4.79 -2.88
CA LEU A 160 4.78 -3.91 -1.73
C LEU A 160 5.36 -4.62 -0.50
N ARG A 161 6.38 -4.04 0.08
CA ARG A 161 7.03 -4.52 1.30
C ARG A 161 6.96 -3.43 2.38
N PRO A 162 5.74 -3.09 2.85
CA PRO A 162 5.55 -1.92 3.71
C PRO A 162 5.88 -2.19 5.18
N TYR A 163 6.08 -3.43 5.57
CA TYR A 163 6.30 -3.78 6.97
C TYR A 163 7.78 -3.71 7.32
N VAL A 164 8.06 -3.08 8.46
CA VAL A 164 9.39 -2.86 9.00
C VAL A 164 9.38 -3.31 10.46
N ILE A 165 10.39 -4.04 10.88
CA ILE A 165 10.55 -4.43 12.28
C ILE A 165 11.48 -3.43 12.98
N GLN A 166 10.98 -2.68 13.92
CA GLN A 166 11.82 -1.87 14.80
C GLN A 166 12.21 -2.69 16.02
N ILE A 167 13.51 -2.92 16.20
CA ILE A 167 14.09 -3.74 17.25
C ILE A 167 14.74 -2.94 18.38
N GLY A 168 14.81 -1.62 18.22
CA GLY A 168 15.31 -0.72 19.26
C GLY A 168 15.27 0.73 18.82
N ALA A 169 15.35 1.62 19.79
CA ALA A 169 15.57 3.05 19.58
C ALA A 169 16.48 3.56 20.71
N PHE A 170 17.62 4.13 20.35
CA PHE A 170 18.68 4.49 21.28
C PHE A 170 19.00 5.99 21.20
N GLY A 171 19.17 6.64 22.33
CA GLY A 171 19.69 8.02 22.36
C GLY A 171 21.17 8.11 21.95
N ASN A 172 21.92 7.00 22.05
CA ASN A 172 23.32 6.91 21.65
C ASN A 172 23.47 6.08 20.37
N GLN A 173 24.12 6.66 19.36
CA GLN A 173 24.35 6.01 18.07
C GLN A 173 25.24 4.75 18.17
N ALA A 174 26.20 4.71 19.10
CA ALA A 174 27.07 3.54 19.28
C ALA A 174 26.27 2.29 19.69
N ASN A 175 25.25 2.46 20.56
CA ASN A 175 24.36 1.35 20.96
C ASN A 175 23.49 0.89 19.78
N ALA A 176 22.99 1.83 18.96
CA ALA A 176 22.26 1.49 17.75
C ALA A 176 23.13 0.70 16.74
N ASN A 177 24.40 1.14 16.56
CA ASN A 177 25.36 0.46 15.69
C ASN A 177 25.69 -0.96 16.19
N ARG A 178 25.82 -1.14 17.50
CA ARG A 178 26.08 -2.47 18.09
C ARG A 178 24.95 -3.44 17.79
N LEU A 179 23.70 -3.02 18.01
CA LEU A 179 22.52 -3.85 17.69
C LEU A 179 22.41 -4.11 16.19
N LYS A 180 22.67 -3.10 15.34
CA LYS A 180 22.72 -3.28 13.90
C LYS A 180 23.70 -4.38 13.50
N LEU A 181 24.93 -4.37 14.02
CA LEU A 181 25.95 -5.38 13.71
C LEU A 181 25.49 -6.80 14.13
N GLN A 182 24.96 -6.95 15.33
CA GLN A 182 24.46 -8.23 15.83
C GLN A 182 23.38 -8.82 14.91
N VAL A 183 22.43 -8.00 14.47
CA VAL A 183 21.34 -8.46 13.61
C VAL A 183 21.82 -8.69 12.17
N SER A 184 22.75 -7.88 11.66
CA SER A 184 23.35 -8.10 10.34
C SER A 184 24.14 -9.40 10.25
N GLN A 185 24.78 -9.82 11.34
CA GLN A 185 25.50 -11.10 11.42
C GLN A 185 24.59 -12.33 11.31
N ILE A 186 23.31 -12.18 11.64
CA ILE A 186 22.32 -13.26 11.46
C ILE A 186 21.57 -13.17 10.12
N GLY A 187 22.06 -12.33 9.19
CA GLY A 187 21.64 -12.33 7.78
C GLY A 187 20.51 -11.36 7.43
N TYR A 188 20.18 -10.41 8.31
CA TYR A 188 19.13 -9.43 8.01
C TYR A 188 19.71 -8.06 7.65
N GLU A 189 19.08 -7.41 6.65
CA GLU A 189 19.40 -6.03 6.31
C GLU A 189 18.82 -5.08 7.38
N VAL A 190 19.71 -4.27 7.98
CA VAL A 190 19.38 -3.38 9.09
C VAL A 190 19.76 -1.94 8.77
N ILE A 191 18.82 -1.03 8.94
CA ILE A 191 19.03 0.40 8.82
C ILE A 191 18.85 1.10 10.17
N ILE A 192 19.52 2.23 10.34
CA ILE A 192 19.33 3.14 11.47
C ILE A 192 18.73 4.43 10.93
N ASN A 193 17.54 4.78 11.44
CA ASN A 193 16.86 6.03 11.08
C ASN A 193 16.81 6.97 12.28
N PRO A 194 16.99 8.27 12.07
CA PRO A 194 16.70 9.25 13.09
C PRO A 194 15.21 9.23 13.43
N LEU A 195 14.91 9.34 14.71
CA LEU A 195 13.56 9.44 15.26
C LEU A 195 13.56 10.58 16.27
N ASP A 196 12.70 11.57 16.08
CA ASP A 196 12.43 12.60 17.07
C ASP A 196 11.19 12.21 17.89
N SER A 197 11.32 12.25 19.20
CA SER A 197 10.22 12.00 20.11
C SER A 197 10.30 12.95 21.29
N ASN A 198 9.32 13.83 21.42
CA ASN A 198 9.24 14.84 22.47
C ASN A 198 10.51 15.73 22.57
N GLY A 199 11.06 16.15 21.42
CA GLY A 199 12.26 16.97 21.33
C GLY A 199 13.57 16.21 21.63
N LYS A 200 13.53 14.90 21.85
CA LYS A 200 14.72 14.06 22.02
C LYS A 200 14.99 13.25 20.76
N LYS A 201 16.23 13.27 20.30
CA LYS A 201 16.69 12.52 19.12
C LYS A 201 17.07 11.10 19.51
N PHE A 202 16.55 10.13 18.77
CA PHE A 202 16.86 8.72 18.91
C PHE A 202 17.34 8.13 17.58
N HIS A 203 18.05 7.03 17.67
CA HIS A 203 18.51 6.19 16.56
C HIS A 203 17.69 4.91 16.54
N ALA A 204 16.66 4.85 15.68
CA ALA A 204 15.79 3.68 15.55
C ALA A 204 16.46 2.64 14.66
N VAL A 205 16.68 1.46 15.20
CA VAL A 205 17.27 0.30 14.50
C VAL A 205 16.12 -0.52 13.92
N ARG A 206 16.13 -0.71 12.59
CA ARG A 206 15.03 -1.32 11.84
C ARG A 206 15.52 -2.35 10.86
N ILE A 207 14.80 -3.47 10.81
CA ILE A 207 14.96 -4.48 9.78
C ILE A 207 13.91 -4.19 8.70
N VAL A 208 14.32 -4.10 7.49
CA VAL A 208 13.51 -3.71 6.34
C VAL A 208 13.37 -4.89 5.40
N ARG A 209 12.41 -4.97 4.79
CA ARG A 209 11.10 -4.69 4.30
C ARG A 209 10.40 -6.02 4.06
N PHE A 210 9.24 -6.22 4.63
CA PHE A 210 8.49 -7.47 4.54
C PHE A 210 7.19 -7.23 3.78
N LYS A 211 6.72 -8.25 3.07
CA LYS A 211 5.48 -8.20 2.27
C LYS A 211 4.24 -8.20 3.15
N SER A 212 4.27 -8.98 4.23
CA SER A 212 3.13 -9.15 5.13
C SER A 212 3.51 -8.92 6.59
N LYS A 213 2.53 -8.53 7.38
CA LYS A 213 2.68 -8.40 8.84
C LYS A 213 3.07 -9.74 9.48
N ARG A 214 2.46 -10.83 9.01
CA ARG A 214 2.75 -12.20 9.49
C ARG A 214 4.20 -12.61 9.26
N GLU A 215 4.76 -12.26 8.11
CA GLU A 215 6.18 -12.48 7.82
C GLU A 215 7.06 -11.68 8.78
N ALA A 216 6.76 -10.39 8.97
CA ALA A 216 7.48 -9.53 9.91
C ALA A 216 7.37 -10.04 11.36
N GLU A 217 6.20 -10.53 11.80
CA GLU A 217 6.01 -11.13 13.12
C GLU A 217 6.86 -12.39 13.31
N ARG A 218 6.88 -13.27 12.32
CA ARG A 218 7.70 -14.49 12.35
C ARG A 218 9.17 -14.15 12.52
N ILE A 219 9.69 -13.22 11.72
CA ILE A 219 11.10 -12.78 11.79
C ILE A 219 11.39 -12.03 13.11
N GLY A 220 10.49 -11.16 13.55
CA GLY A 220 10.62 -10.47 14.84
C GLY A 220 10.74 -11.43 16.02
N ASN A 221 9.90 -12.48 16.04
CA ASN A 221 9.95 -13.53 17.05
C ASN A 221 11.24 -14.35 16.99
N GLU A 222 11.76 -14.63 15.79
CA GLU A 222 13.05 -15.30 15.61
C GLU A 222 14.19 -14.47 16.20
N ILE A 223 14.21 -13.17 15.94
CA ILE A 223 15.23 -12.26 16.47
C ILE A 223 15.11 -12.11 17.99
N LYS A 224 13.89 -11.98 18.50
CA LYS A 224 13.65 -11.97 19.95
C LYS A 224 14.17 -13.22 20.62
N LYS A 225 13.97 -14.39 20.01
CA LYS A 225 14.48 -15.67 20.53
C LYS A 225 16.01 -15.74 20.51
N LYS A 226 16.67 -15.18 19.48
CA LYS A 226 18.14 -15.22 19.31
C LYS A 226 18.87 -14.17 20.13
N LEU A 227 18.31 -12.96 20.23
CA LEU A 227 19.00 -11.79 20.82
C LEU A 227 18.34 -11.25 22.09
N GLY A 228 17.19 -11.78 22.51
CA GLY A 228 16.45 -11.31 23.68
C GLY A 228 15.86 -9.91 23.55
N THR A 229 15.86 -9.33 22.34
CA THR A 229 15.36 -7.97 22.07
C THR A 229 13.89 -7.97 21.72
N ASP A 230 13.11 -7.09 22.36
CA ASP A 230 11.74 -6.85 21.96
C ASP A 230 11.67 -6.13 20.62
N PHE A 231 10.54 -6.28 19.93
CA PHE A 231 10.35 -5.65 18.63
C PHE A 231 8.95 -5.06 18.48
N ARG A 232 8.83 -4.13 17.54
CA ARG A 232 7.57 -3.54 17.10
C ARG A 232 7.49 -3.58 15.59
N ILE A 233 6.35 -4.00 15.06
CA ILE A 233 6.08 -3.95 13.63
C ILE A 233 5.49 -2.59 13.29
N LEU A 234 6.07 -1.95 12.29
CA LEU A 234 5.63 -0.66 11.77
C LEU A 234 5.19 -0.86 10.32
N TYR A 235 4.05 -0.30 9.98
CA TYR A 235 3.65 -0.13 8.59
C TYR A 235 4.31 1.15 8.06
N ARG A 236 5.26 0.98 7.15
CA ARG A 236 5.97 2.08 6.50
C ARG A 236 6.03 1.82 5.01
N PRO A 237 5.03 2.28 4.26
CA PRO A 237 5.11 2.28 2.82
C PRO A 237 6.38 3.00 2.40
N MET A 238 6.99 2.56 1.27
CA MET A 238 8.27 3.10 0.83
C MET A 238 8.16 4.62 0.63
N SER A 239 8.75 5.41 1.51
CA SER A 239 9.13 6.77 1.16
C SER A 239 10.44 6.70 0.39
N GLN A 240 10.49 7.31 -0.78
CA GLN A 240 11.78 7.57 -1.43
C GLN A 240 12.63 8.48 -0.52
N LYS A 241 13.94 8.23 -0.57
CA LYS A 241 14.91 9.26 -0.20
C LYS A 241 14.79 10.40 -1.17
#